data_46b5687b0aec65a57d192dfa57129343
#
_entry.id   46b5687b0aec65a57d192dfa57129343
#
_cell.length_a   1.000
_cell.length_b   1.000
_cell.length_c   1.000
_cell.angle_alpha   90.00
_cell.angle_beta   90.00
_cell.angle_gamma   90.00
#
_symmetry.space_group_name_H-M   'P 1'
#
loop_
_entity.id
_entity.type
_entity.pdbx_description
1 polymer ?
#
loop_
_entity_poly.entity_id
_entity_poly.type
_entity_poly.pdbx_seq_one_letter_code
_entity_poly.pdbx_strand_id
1 'polypeptide(L)'
;MSRVSLTFLWETPARAIPVFSVFIPFFGCPRRCVFCSQHDQTGQQASPLDEILARAAADLHARRAQGRPPVELAFYGGTFTALAPRDLDACLDMADSLRRDGCITRFRCSTRPDRLDAALLARLRRHGCRTVELGIQSFSHTALQASERHYSGRQATEACRLVRDAGLALGVQLLPGMPGHQPEDFLADVRRALDLGADMLRF
;
A
#
# COMPACT_ATOMS: atom_id res chain seq x y z
N MET A 1 3.10 7.98 -34.21
CA MET A 1 3.06 7.75 -32.75
C MET A 1 3.03 9.09 -32.05
N SER A 2 1.90 9.45 -31.45
CA SER A 2 1.76 10.70 -30.70
C SER A 2 2.59 10.59 -29.42
N ARG A 3 3.48 11.55 -29.21
CA ARG A 3 4.29 11.63 -28.00
C ARG A 3 3.45 12.30 -26.90
N VAL A 4 3.08 11.55 -25.86
CA VAL A 4 2.40 12.11 -24.69
C VAL A 4 3.45 12.49 -23.68
N SER A 5 3.42 13.75 -23.22
CA SER A 5 4.36 14.27 -22.21
C SER A 5 3.59 14.64 -20.96
N LEU A 6 4.06 14.14 -19.81
CA LEU A 6 3.59 14.54 -18.49
C LEU A 6 4.72 15.30 -17.79
N THR A 7 4.40 16.50 -17.31
CA THR A 7 5.34 17.29 -16.50
C THR A 7 4.82 17.30 -15.07
N PHE A 8 5.62 16.79 -14.14
CA PHE A 8 5.34 16.86 -12.71
C PHE A 8 6.22 17.93 -12.07
N LEU A 9 5.60 18.83 -11.30
CA LEU A 9 6.33 19.68 -10.37
C LEU A 9 6.41 18.92 -9.04
N TRP A 10 7.63 18.60 -8.62
CA TRP A 10 7.89 17.90 -7.37
C TRP A 10 8.50 18.87 -6.36
N GLU A 11 7.81 19.07 -5.24
CA GLU A 11 8.40 19.71 -4.07
C GLU A 11 8.88 18.62 -3.11
N THR A 12 10.18 18.57 -2.87
CA THR A 12 10.75 17.64 -1.89
C THR A 12 10.40 18.16 -0.49
N PRO A 13 9.64 17.42 0.32
CA PRO A 13 9.37 17.84 1.70
C PRO A 13 10.69 17.92 2.46
N ALA A 14 10.86 18.95 3.26
CA ALA A 14 12.11 19.33 3.93
C ALA A 14 12.75 18.24 4.82
N ARG A 15 12.00 17.22 5.23
CA ARG A 15 12.50 16.00 5.89
C ARG A 15 11.49 14.85 5.67
N ALA A 16 11.74 13.99 4.71
CA ALA A 16 11.02 12.73 4.59
C ALA A 16 11.44 11.80 5.76
N ILE A 17 10.46 11.28 6.50
CA ILE A 17 10.70 10.23 7.50
C ILE A 17 11.13 8.97 6.72
N PRO A 18 12.28 8.36 7.05
CA PRO A 18 12.70 7.13 6.39
C PRO A 18 11.68 6.03 6.58
N VAL A 19 11.46 5.22 5.55
CA VAL A 19 10.52 4.09 5.57
C VAL A 19 11.28 2.79 5.81
N PHE A 20 10.82 1.99 6.77
CA PHE A 20 11.25 0.62 6.97
C PHE A 20 10.20 -0.33 6.43
N SER A 21 10.52 -1.06 5.37
CA SER A 21 9.58 -1.92 4.68
C SER A 21 9.57 -3.34 5.25
N VAL A 22 8.41 -3.84 5.61
CA VAL A 22 8.13 -5.24 5.93
C VAL A 22 7.35 -5.82 4.78
N PHE A 23 7.96 -6.73 4.04
CA PHE A 23 7.34 -7.35 2.89
C PHE A 23 6.66 -8.66 3.27
N ILE A 24 5.36 -8.76 3.01
CA ILE A 24 4.49 -9.91 3.32
C ILE A 24 3.89 -10.47 2.03
N PRO A 25 4.66 -11.26 1.26
CA PRO A 25 4.30 -11.66 -0.09
C PRO A 25 3.02 -12.49 -0.11
N PHE A 26 2.03 -12.08 -0.91
CA PHE A 26 0.74 -12.74 -1.13
C PHE A 26 -0.17 -12.91 0.09
N PHE A 27 0.25 -12.56 1.30
CA PHE A 27 -0.62 -12.64 2.48
C PHE A 27 -1.88 -11.80 2.29
N GLY A 28 -3.04 -12.39 2.59
CA GLY A 28 -4.34 -11.74 2.42
C GLY A 28 -4.80 -11.59 0.96
N CYS A 29 -4.00 -11.96 -0.04
CA CYS A 29 -4.41 -11.90 -1.44
C CYS A 29 -5.45 -12.99 -1.73
N PRO A 30 -6.69 -12.63 -2.17
CA PRO A 30 -7.72 -13.61 -2.46
C PRO A 30 -7.40 -14.43 -3.73
N ARG A 31 -6.59 -13.84 -4.63
CA ARG A 31 -6.18 -14.42 -5.92
C ARG A 31 -4.88 -13.76 -6.39
N ARG A 32 -4.20 -14.38 -7.36
CA ARG A 32 -3.06 -13.79 -8.05
C ARG A 32 -3.55 -13.01 -9.27
N CYS A 33 -3.08 -11.78 -9.42
CA CYS A 33 -3.30 -10.99 -10.62
C CYS A 33 -2.31 -11.43 -11.71
N VAL A 34 -2.68 -11.33 -12.98
CA VAL A 34 -1.86 -11.83 -14.11
C VAL A 34 -0.47 -11.19 -14.20
N PHE A 35 -0.29 -9.98 -13.66
CA PHE A 35 0.97 -9.24 -13.67
C PHE A 35 1.80 -9.41 -12.39
N CYS A 36 1.31 -10.18 -11.40
CA CYS A 36 1.90 -10.19 -10.06
C CYS A 36 2.73 -11.46 -9.83
N SER A 37 4.05 -11.30 -9.74
CA SER A 37 5.00 -12.35 -9.37
C SER A 37 5.91 -11.85 -8.24
N GLN A 38 5.36 -11.77 -7.02
CA GLN A 38 6.08 -11.17 -5.88
C GLN A 38 7.34 -11.94 -5.49
N HIS A 39 7.36 -13.27 -5.66
CA HIS A 39 8.55 -14.08 -5.39
C HIS A 39 9.67 -13.78 -6.38
N ASP A 40 9.34 -13.70 -7.68
CA ASP A 40 10.35 -13.42 -8.70
C ASP A 40 10.87 -11.97 -8.62
N GLN A 41 9.96 -11.04 -8.27
CA GLN A 41 10.30 -9.62 -8.15
C GLN A 41 11.18 -9.31 -6.95
N THR A 42 11.10 -10.07 -5.88
CA THR A 42 11.81 -9.81 -4.62
C THR A 42 12.91 -10.81 -4.31
N GLY A 43 12.93 -11.96 -4.97
CA GLY A 43 13.81 -13.08 -4.63
C GLY A 43 13.52 -13.69 -3.24
N GLN A 44 12.48 -13.24 -2.56
CA GLN A 44 12.13 -13.74 -1.22
C GLN A 44 11.30 -15.00 -1.33
N GLN A 45 11.73 -16.03 -0.63
CA GLN A 45 10.92 -17.24 -0.42
C GLN A 45 9.81 -16.96 0.59
N ALA A 46 8.72 -17.76 0.51
CA ALA A 46 7.64 -17.69 1.48
C ALA A 46 8.18 -18.04 2.88
N SER A 47 8.08 -17.11 3.81
CA SER A 47 8.36 -17.35 5.23
C SER A 47 7.07 -17.19 6.03
N PRO A 48 6.92 -17.88 7.17
CA PRO A 48 5.81 -17.67 8.09
C PRO A 48 5.74 -16.20 8.52
N LEU A 49 4.53 -15.67 8.70
CA LEU A 49 4.33 -14.26 9.04
C LEU A 49 5.00 -13.89 10.36
N ASP A 50 4.92 -14.74 11.36
CA ASP A 50 5.52 -14.55 12.68
C ASP A 50 7.05 -14.38 12.60
N GLU A 51 7.72 -15.16 11.76
CA GLU A 51 9.16 -15.00 11.51
C GLU A 51 9.48 -13.68 10.82
N ILE A 52 8.67 -13.25 9.84
CA ILE A 52 8.84 -11.96 9.17
C ILE A 52 8.71 -10.82 10.19
N LEU A 53 7.68 -10.87 11.04
CA LEU A 53 7.41 -9.85 12.05
C LEU A 53 8.50 -9.83 13.13
N ALA A 54 8.92 -11.00 13.61
CA ALA A 54 9.98 -11.11 14.62
C ALA A 54 11.31 -10.52 14.12
N ARG A 55 11.70 -10.83 12.89
CA ARG A 55 12.90 -10.27 12.26
C ARG A 55 12.81 -8.76 12.12
N ALA A 56 11.68 -8.25 11.60
CA ALA A 56 11.48 -6.82 11.46
C ALA A 56 11.53 -6.07 12.79
N ALA A 57 10.93 -6.63 13.83
CA ALA A 57 10.98 -6.06 15.18
C ALA A 57 12.42 -6.03 15.74
N ALA A 58 13.16 -7.13 15.60
CA ALA A 58 14.56 -7.21 16.04
C ALA A 58 15.42 -6.14 15.32
N ASP A 59 15.28 -6.00 14.01
CA ASP A 59 16.03 -5.01 13.23
C ASP A 59 15.69 -3.57 13.65
N LEU A 60 14.43 -3.27 13.94
CA LEU A 60 14.00 -1.95 14.38
C LEU A 60 14.49 -1.62 15.80
N HIS A 61 14.49 -2.60 16.72
CA HIS A 61 15.08 -2.44 18.03
C HIS A 61 16.61 -2.24 17.96
N ALA A 62 17.29 -3.01 17.11
CA ALA A 62 18.73 -2.84 16.90
C ALA A 62 19.07 -1.44 16.35
N ARG A 63 18.26 -0.93 15.39
CA ARG A 63 18.38 0.47 14.90
C ARG A 63 18.23 1.48 16.03
N ARG A 64 17.23 1.28 16.88
CA ARG A 64 16.95 2.17 18.02
C ARG A 64 18.10 2.15 19.03
N ALA A 65 18.64 0.98 19.37
CA ALA A 65 19.80 0.81 20.24
C ALA A 65 21.08 1.51 19.71
N GLN A 66 21.20 1.63 18.38
CA GLN A 66 22.26 2.39 17.71
C GLN A 66 22.02 3.92 17.70
N GLY A 67 21.00 4.42 18.39
CA GLY A 67 20.67 5.84 18.44
C GLY A 67 20.06 6.40 17.15
N ARG A 68 19.67 5.55 16.20
CA ARG A 68 19.04 6.02 14.95
C ARG A 68 17.63 6.55 15.21
N PRO A 69 17.20 7.58 14.46
CA PRO A 69 15.88 8.16 14.64
C PRO A 69 14.77 7.16 14.29
N PRO A 70 13.56 7.32 14.88
CA PRO A 70 12.40 6.54 14.53
C PRO A 70 12.06 6.66 13.03
N VAL A 71 11.48 5.59 12.49
CA VAL A 71 11.11 5.50 11.07
C VAL A 71 9.59 5.36 10.92
N GLU A 72 9.09 5.42 9.69
CA GLU A 72 7.75 4.96 9.34
C GLU A 72 7.81 3.48 8.95
N LEU A 73 7.01 2.63 9.61
CA LEU A 73 6.88 1.23 9.25
C LEU A 73 5.96 1.10 8.04
N ALA A 74 6.31 0.25 7.07
CA ALA A 74 5.47 0.00 5.91
C ALA A 74 5.23 -1.50 5.71
N PHE A 75 3.96 -1.92 5.72
CA PHE A 75 3.58 -3.26 5.31
C PHE A 75 3.29 -3.27 3.81
N TYR A 76 4.14 -3.97 3.05
CA TYR A 76 4.06 -4.07 1.59
C TYR A 76 3.93 -5.53 1.13
N GLY A 77 3.55 -5.70 -0.12
CA GLY A 77 3.18 -7.01 -0.65
C GLY A 77 1.77 -7.40 -0.20
N GLY A 78 1.24 -8.50 -0.69
CA GLY A 78 -0.06 -9.02 -0.27
C GLY A 78 -1.24 -8.03 -0.30
N THR A 79 -2.22 -8.32 0.53
CA THR A 79 -3.40 -7.45 0.77
C THR A 79 -3.59 -7.29 2.28
N PHE A 80 -2.97 -6.26 2.86
CA PHE A 80 -2.89 -6.08 4.31
C PHE A 80 -4.25 -6.13 5.02
N THR A 81 -5.26 -5.50 4.47
CA THR A 81 -6.61 -5.44 5.06
C THR A 81 -7.42 -6.72 4.91
N ALA A 82 -6.92 -7.69 4.15
CA ALA A 82 -7.53 -9.01 3.99
C ALA A 82 -6.70 -10.13 4.64
N LEU A 83 -5.76 -9.79 5.49
CA LEU A 83 -5.10 -10.77 6.37
C LEU A 83 -6.13 -11.49 7.23
N ALA A 84 -5.85 -12.74 7.59
CA ALA A 84 -6.65 -13.42 8.61
C ALA A 84 -6.69 -12.58 9.90
N PRO A 85 -7.79 -12.58 10.66
CA PRO A 85 -7.93 -11.73 11.85
C PRO A 85 -6.73 -11.80 12.80
N ARG A 86 -6.25 -13.01 13.09
CA ARG A 86 -5.06 -13.24 13.94
C ARG A 86 -3.80 -12.58 13.38
N ASP A 87 -3.60 -12.66 12.07
CA ASP A 87 -2.42 -12.13 11.41
C ASP A 87 -2.45 -10.60 11.36
N LEU A 88 -3.64 -10.03 11.14
CA LEU A 88 -3.83 -8.59 11.20
C LEU A 88 -3.57 -8.08 12.62
N ASP A 89 -4.11 -8.77 13.65
CA ASP A 89 -3.87 -8.43 15.05
C ASP A 89 -2.36 -8.45 15.36
N ALA A 90 -1.65 -9.49 14.97
CA ALA A 90 -0.20 -9.60 15.19
C ALA A 90 0.58 -8.43 14.54
N CYS A 91 0.21 -8.01 13.33
CA CYS A 91 0.81 -6.85 12.69
C CYS A 91 0.53 -5.54 13.44
N LEU A 92 -0.70 -5.35 13.92
CA LEU A 92 -1.11 -4.15 14.64
C LEU A 92 -0.47 -4.09 16.03
N ASP A 93 -0.41 -5.20 16.75
CA ASP A 93 0.24 -5.32 18.06
C ASP A 93 1.74 -5.03 17.97
N MET A 94 2.41 -5.56 16.93
CA MET A 94 3.80 -5.23 16.65
C MET A 94 3.98 -3.73 16.39
N ALA A 95 3.14 -3.12 15.57
CA ALA A 95 3.23 -1.69 15.28
C ALA A 95 3.02 -0.84 16.54
N ASP A 96 2.08 -1.21 17.41
CA ASP A 96 1.84 -0.54 18.69
C ASP A 96 3.02 -0.69 19.66
N SER A 97 3.62 -1.89 19.74
CA SER A 97 4.81 -2.11 20.58
C SER A 97 5.98 -1.25 20.10
N LEU A 98 6.31 -1.34 18.82
CA LEU A 98 7.41 -0.57 18.22
C LEU A 98 7.22 0.95 18.34
N ARG A 99 5.98 1.42 18.33
CA ARG A 99 5.67 2.83 18.54
C ARG A 99 5.86 3.25 19.99
N ARG A 100 5.43 2.43 20.96
CA ARG A 100 5.68 2.65 22.40
C ARG A 100 7.18 2.68 22.71
N ASP A 101 7.95 1.79 22.06
CA ASP A 101 9.40 1.68 22.26
C ASP A 101 10.18 2.77 21.50
N GLY A 102 9.49 3.66 20.78
CA GLY A 102 10.10 4.74 20.02
C GLY A 102 10.93 4.29 18.81
N CYS A 103 10.68 3.08 18.31
CA CYS A 103 11.32 2.55 17.11
C CYS A 103 10.70 3.09 15.84
N ILE A 104 9.39 3.34 15.86
CA ILE A 104 8.63 3.92 14.76
C ILE A 104 7.78 5.10 15.23
N THR A 105 7.42 6.00 14.30
CA THR A 105 6.50 7.11 14.57
C THR A 105 5.07 6.75 14.20
N ARG A 106 4.90 5.99 13.13
CA ARG A 106 3.62 5.63 12.50
C ARG A 106 3.84 4.46 11.55
N PHE A 107 2.75 3.93 11.00
CA PHE A 107 2.87 2.96 9.91
C PHE A 107 1.98 3.31 8.72
N ARG A 108 2.27 2.67 7.59
CA ARG A 108 1.48 2.62 6.37
C ARG A 108 1.28 1.18 5.90
N CYS A 109 0.29 0.94 5.07
CA CYS A 109 0.09 -0.37 4.48
C CYS A 109 -0.40 -0.28 3.04
N SER A 110 -0.03 -1.28 2.23
CA SER A 110 -0.58 -1.49 0.90
C SER A 110 -1.72 -2.49 0.95
N THR A 111 -2.78 -2.20 0.21
CA THR A 111 -3.94 -3.10 0.12
C THR A 111 -4.70 -2.94 -1.19
N ARG A 112 -5.69 -3.81 -1.37
CA ARG A 112 -6.62 -3.78 -2.51
C ARG A 112 -7.84 -2.91 -2.19
N PRO A 113 -8.42 -2.22 -3.20
CA PRO A 113 -9.58 -1.36 -3.00
C PRO A 113 -10.87 -2.12 -2.63
N ASP A 114 -10.95 -3.41 -2.97
CA ASP A 114 -12.11 -4.27 -2.69
C ASP A 114 -12.02 -4.98 -1.32
N ARG A 115 -11.08 -4.60 -0.46
CA ARG A 115 -10.78 -5.26 0.82
C ARG A 115 -10.65 -4.29 1.98
N LEU A 116 -11.48 -3.27 2.01
CA LEU A 116 -11.54 -2.31 3.11
C LEU A 116 -12.97 -1.79 3.32
N ASP A 117 -13.21 -1.37 4.54
CA ASP A 117 -14.42 -0.67 4.96
C ASP A 117 -14.07 0.41 5.99
N ALA A 118 -15.06 1.23 6.35
CA ALA A 118 -14.88 2.34 7.26
C ALA A 118 -14.46 1.89 8.69
N ALA A 119 -14.99 0.75 9.17
CA ALA A 119 -14.67 0.23 10.49
C ALA A 119 -13.22 -0.23 10.58
N LEU A 120 -12.75 -0.93 9.55
CA LEU A 120 -11.37 -1.38 9.43
C LEU A 120 -10.40 -0.20 9.30
N LEU A 121 -10.71 0.80 8.48
CA LEU A 121 -9.89 2.02 8.36
C LEU A 121 -9.80 2.78 9.69
N ALA A 122 -10.90 2.91 10.40
CA ALA A 122 -10.92 3.49 11.75
C ALA A 122 -10.05 2.68 12.74
N ARG A 123 -10.08 1.34 12.65
CA ARG A 123 -9.21 0.46 13.43
C ARG A 123 -7.74 0.71 13.12
N LEU A 124 -7.35 0.68 11.84
CA LEU A 124 -5.98 0.95 11.42
C LEU A 124 -5.48 2.30 11.94
N ARG A 125 -6.31 3.34 11.82
CA ARG A 125 -5.98 4.68 12.30
C ARG A 125 -5.72 4.71 13.81
N ARG A 126 -6.52 4.01 14.63
CA ARG A 126 -6.33 3.91 16.09
C ARG A 126 -4.98 3.28 16.45
N HIS A 127 -4.51 2.30 15.67
CA HIS A 127 -3.20 1.66 15.83
C HIS A 127 -2.03 2.47 15.22
N GLY A 128 -2.28 3.70 14.74
CA GLY A 128 -1.22 4.59 14.25
C GLY A 128 -0.94 4.50 12.75
N CYS A 129 -1.81 3.86 11.96
CA CYS A 129 -1.78 4.01 10.50
C CYS A 129 -1.99 5.46 10.11
N ARG A 130 -1.21 5.95 9.15
CA ARG A 130 -1.36 7.30 8.61
C ARG A 130 -1.56 7.32 7.11
N THR A 131 -1.12 6.30 6.41
CA THR A 131 -1.25 6.21 4.96
C THR A 131 -1.74 4.83 4.56
N VAL A 132 -2.74 4.79 3.69
CA VAL A 132 -3.18 3.57 3.01
C VAL A 132 -2.86 3.70 1.53
N GLU A 133 -2.03 2.79 1.03
CA GLU A 133 -1.66 2.72 -0.37
C GLU A 133 -2.57 1.71 -1.08
N LEU A 134 -3.44 2.19 -1.96
CA LEU A 134 -4.37 1.35 -2.70
C LEU A 134 -3.74 0.88 -4.01
N GLY A 135 -3.59 -0.43 -4.16
CA GLY A 135 -3.22 -1.06 -5.44
C GLY A 135 -4.37 -1.00 -6.42
N ILE A 136 -4.70 0.21 -6.89
CA ILE A 136 -5.77 0.45 -7.86
C ILE A 136 -5.42 -0.16 -9.21
N GLN A 137 -4.19 0.02 -9.65
CA GLN A 137 -3.59 -0.38 -10.92
C GLN A 137 -4.19 0.37 -12.12
N SER A 138 -5.52 0.42 -12.26
CA SER A 138 -6.27 1.23 -13.22
C SER A 138 -7.70 1.49 -12.73
N PHE A 139 -8.34 2.52 -13.22
CA PHE A 139 -9.79 2.74 -13.07
C PHE A 139 -10.57 2.25 -14.31
N SER A 140 -9.86 1.81 -15.37
CA SER A 140 -10.48 1.24 -16.57
C SER A 140 -11.06 -0.15 -16.27
N HIS A 141 -12.36 -0.33 -16.52
CA HIS A 141 -13.03 -1.61 -16.36
C HIS A 141 -12.40 -2.71 -17.22
N THR A 142 -12.09 -2.37 -18.47
CA THR A 142 -11.47 -3.31 -19.44
C THR A 142 -10.12 -3.80 -18.95
N ALA A 143 -9.23 -2.89 -18.50
CA ALA A 143 -7.92 -3.23 -18.00
C ALA A 143 -8.00 -4.07 -16.71
N LEU A 144 -8.92 -3.73 -15.79
CA LEU A 144 -9.14 -4.47 -14.55
C LEU A 144 -9.65 -5.88 -14.82
N GLN A 145 -10.59 -6.07 -15.75
CA GLN A 145 -11.07 -7.38 -16.17
C GLN A 145 -9.97 -8.22 -16.81
N ALA A 146 -9.27 -7.67 -17.80
CA ALA A 146 -8.20 -8.37 -18.52
C ALA A 146 -7.03 -8.76 -17.59
N SER A 147 -6.89 -8.08 -16.45
CA SER A 147 -5.86 -8.35 -15.44
C SER A 147 -6.36 -9.17 -14.25
N GLU A 148 -7.57 -9.74 -14.32
CA GLU A 148 -8.19 -10.58 -13.29
C GLU A 148 -8.27 -9.90 -11.92
N ARG A 149 -8.52 -8.57 -11.90
CA ARG A 149 -8.62 -7.81 -10.64
C ARG A 149 -9.92 -8.05 -9.90
N HIS A 150 -11.02 -8.42 -10.60
CA HIS A 150 -12.34 -8.76 -10.04
C HIS A 150 -12.98 -7.66 -9.19
N TYR A 151 -12.65 -6.40 -9.45
CA TYR A 151 -13.37 -5.22 -8.97
C TYR A 151 -13.48 -4.19 -10.10
N SER A 152 -14.38 -3.26 -9.96
CA SER A 152 -14.63 -2.22 -10.96
C SER A 152 -13.90 -0.91 -10.65
N GLY A 153 -13.72 -0.05 -11.65
CA GLY A 153 -13.21 1.31 -11.44
C GLY A 153 -14.09 2.15 -10.50
N ARG A 154 -15.39 1.85 -10.40
CA ARG A 154 -16.30 2.45 -9.43
C ARG A 154 -15.90 2.06 -8.00
N GLN A 155 -15.72 0.77 -7.73
CA GLN A 155 -15.27 0.29 -6.41
C GLN A 155 -13.89 0.87 -6.04
N ALA A 156 -12.98 0.97 -7.02
CA ALA A 156 -11.69 1.62 -6.83
C ALA A 156 -11.84 3.10 -6.41
N THR A 157 -12.76 3.83 -7.05
CA THR A 157 -13.09 5.23 -6.72
C THR A 157 -13.69 5.36 -5.31
N GLU A 158 -14.63 4.49 -4.97
CA GLU A 158 -15.28 4.46 -3.65
C GLU A 158 -14.24 4.17 -2.54
N ALA A 159 -13.32 3.24 -2.78
CA ALA A 159 -12.23 2.95 -1.85
C ALA A 159 -11.31 4.16 -1.59
N CYS A 160 -10.96 4.93 -2.62
CA CYS A 160 -10.20 6.15 -2.46
C CYS A 160 -10.92 7.16 -1.55
N ARG A 161 -12.22 7.35 -1.76
CA ARG A 161 -13.05 8.23 -0.91
C ARG A 161 -13.09 7.74 0.53
N LEU A 162 -13.31 6.43 0.76
CA LEU A 162 -13.33 5.84 2.09
C LEU A 162 -12.03 6.11 2.86
N VAL A 163 -10.88 5.99 2.21
CA VAL A 163 -9.57 6.29 2.84
C VAL A 163 -9.49 7.77 3.24
N ARG A 164 -9.91 8.69 2.35
CA ARG A 164 -9.93 10.13 2.62
C ARG A 164 -10.89 10.48 3.76
N ASP A 165 -12.10 9.94 3.72
CA ASP A 165 -13.15 10.18 4.74
C ASP A 165 -12.73 9.66 6.13
N ALA A 166 -11.91 8.59 6.17
CA ALA A 166 -11.29 8.11 7.40
C ALA A 166 -10.17 9.03 7.94
N GLY A 167 -9.82 10.10 7.24
CA GLY A 167 -8.74 11.03 7.60
C GLY A 167 -7.35 10.40 7.51
N LEU A 168 -7.16 9.47 6.58
CA LEU A 168 -5.89 8.84 6.25
C LEU A 168 -5.34 9.44 4.94
N ALA A 169 -4.02 9.51 4.84
CA ALA A 169 -3.37 9.87 3.59
C ALA A 169 -3.59 8.76 2.56
N LEU A 170 -3.94 9.16 1.34
CA LEU A 170 -4.24 8.27 0.23
C LEU A 170 -3.03 8.11 -0.69
N GLY A 171 -2.44 6.91 -0.72
CA GLY A 171 -1.54 6.49 -1.77
C GLY A 171 -2.31 5.76 -2.86
N VAL A 172 -2.03 6.05 -4.12
CA VAL A 172 -2.61 5.32 -5.26
C VAL A 172 -1.48 4.73 -6.09
N GLN A 173 -1.49 3.41 -6.21
CA GLN A 173 -0.58 2.69 -7.11
C GLN A 173 -1.31 2.40 -8.42
N LEU A 174 -0.72 2.85 -9.53
CA LEU A 174 -1.17 2.63 -10.89
C LEU A 174 -0.11 1.82 -11.65
N LEU A 175 -0.57 1.00 -12.60
CA LEU A 175 0.30 0.16 -13.42
C LEU A 175 0.10 0.51 -14.90
N PRO A 176 1.08 1.17 -15.56
CA PRO A 176 1.03 1.40 -16.99
C PRO A 176 1.19 0.09 -17.77
N GLY A 177 0.62 0.03 -18.97
CA GLY A 177 0.80 -1.12 -19.86
C GLY A 177 0.03 -2.38 -19.46
N MET A 178 -1.04 -2.24 -18.66
CA MET A 178 -1.92 -3.36 -18.37
C MET A 178 -2.60 -3.90 -19.65
N PRO A 179 -2.97 -5.19 -19.70
CA PRO A 179 -3.71 -5.75 -20.82
C PRO A 179 -4.97 -4.92 -21.12
N GLY A 180 -5.17 -4.58 -22.40
CA GLY A 180 -6.30 -3.75 -22.83
C GLY A 180 -6.24 -2.26 -22.49
N HIS A 181 -5.10 -1.80 -21.95
CA HIS A 181 -4.86 -0.42 -21.55
C HIS A 181 -4.13 0.34 -22.65
N GLN A 182 -4.64 1.49 -23.03
CA GLN A 182 -3.99 2.41 -23.96
C GLN A 182 -3.23 3.49 -23.17
N PRO A 183 -2.24 4.19 -23.77
CA PRO A 183 -1.53 5.28 -23.10
C PRO A 183 -2.46 6.37 -22.57
N GLU A 184 -3.53 6.69 -23.30
CA GLU A 184 -4.54 7.67 -22.91
C GLU A 184 -5.32 7.25 -21.68
N ASP A 185 -5.59 5.94 -21.53
CA ASP A 185 -6.24 5.38 -20.33
C ASP A 185 -5.39 5.58 -19.09
N PHE A 186 -4.08 5.36 -19.20
CA PHE A 186 -3.15 5.60 -18.08
C PHE A 186 -3.14 7.07 -17.64
N LEU A 187 -3.17 8.00 -18.60
CA LEU A 187 -3.28 9.43 -18.30
C LEU A 187 -4.60 9.78 -17.61
N ALA A 188 -5.70 9.16 -18.06
CA ALA A 188 -7.00 9.32 -17.42
C ALA A 188 -6.98 8.78 -15.98
N ASP A 189 -6.31 7.64 -15.73
CA ASP A 189 -6.13 7.05 -14.41
C ASP A 189 -5.34 7.99 -13.49
N VAL A 190 -4.25 8.60 -13.98
CA VAL A 190 -3.46 9.57 -13.21
C VAL A 190 -4.32 10.78 -12.82
N ARG A 191 -5.02 11.39 -13.79
CA ARG A 191 -5.93 12.51 -13.52
C ARG A 191 -6.99 12.12 -12.50
N ARG A 192 -7.61 10.97 -12.68
CA ARG A 192 -8.62 10.45 -11.75
C ARG A 192 -8.10 10.31 -10.33
N ALA A 193 -6.89 9.78 -10.15
CA ALA A 193 -6.28 9.65 -8.84
C ALA A 193 -6.02 11.02 -8.19
N LEU A 194 -5.56 12.02 -8.97
CA LEU A 194 -5.36 13.38 -8.50
C LEU A 194 -6.68 14.04 -8.10
N ASP A 195 -7.74 13.90 -8.91
CA ASP A 195 -9.08 14.43 -8.64
C ASP A 195 -9.70 13.81 -7.37
N LEU A 196 -9.32 12.57 -7.04
CA LEU A 196 -9.70 11.89 -5.80
C LEU A 196 -8.86 12.31 -4.58
N GLY A 197 -7.93 13.24 -4.76
CA GLY A 197 -7.09 13.78 -3.70
C GLY A 197 -6.00 12.82 -3.24
N ALA A 198 -5.37 12.08 -4.16
CA ALA A 198 -4.22 11.25 -3.83
C ALA A 198 -3.06 12.11 -3.31
N ASP A 199 -2.56 11.79 -2.12
CA ASP A 199 -1.39 12.43 -1.51
C ASP A 199 -0.08 11.87 -2.09
N MET A 200 -0.16 10.68 -2.69
CA MET A 200 1.00 10.00 -3.29
C MET A 200 0.55 9.14 -4.48
N LEU A 201 1.30 9.22 -5.56
CA LEU A 201 1.19 8.31 -6.70
C LEU A 201 2.44 7.42 -6.77
N ARG A 202 2.23 6.15 -7.12
CA ARG A 202 3.27 5.17 -7.38
C ARG A 202 2.98 4.48 -8.72
N PHE A 203 4.01 4.32 -9.53
CA PHE A 203 3.95 3.67 -10.84
C PHE A 203 4.85 2.45 -10.88
#